data_da0a915948f4043995e05ebfb2f80684
#
_entry.id   da0a915948f4043995e05ebfb2f80684
#
_cell.length_a   1.000
_cell.length_b   1.000
_cell.length_c   1.000
_cell.angle_alpha   90.00
_cell.angle_beta   90.00
_cell.angle_gamma   90.00
#
_symmetry.space_group_name_H-M   'P 1'
#
loop_
_entity.id
_entity.type
_entity.pdbx_description
1 polymer ?
#
loop_
_entity_poly.entity_id
_entity_poly.type
_entity_poly.pdbx_seq_one_letter_code
_entity_poly.pdbx_strand_id
1 'polypeptide(L)'
;MKFAQHLSAHLTPEWRKQYIEYEGLKKMLYMAQSQAPLPGVTEPAAIQRYYASFEERFFQISEKELTKINTFYAEKLAETQRQLATLQNELEGVLDAQQEDGVRPSRQWWSILYRPNRHRARHKAICDLKLAFSELYLNLILLQNYQNLNLTGFSKILKKYDKMFHATKGANWQATQVEASPVYTSKKIDQLITEVESLYTNQLAGGDRAQAMKRLRVPPLGLTQVSPLSSN
;
A
#
# COMPACT_ATOMS: atom_id res chain seq x y z
N MET A 1 23.28 -2.99 -0.01
CA MET A 1 22.57 -1.71 -0.25
C MET A 1 22.17 -1.10 1.10
N LYS A 2 22.37 0.22 1.30
CA LYS A 2 21.93 0.89 2.54
C LYS A 2 20.41 1.04 2.51
N PHE A 3 19.74 0.81 3.63
CA PHE A 3 18.25 0.84 3.69
C PHE A 3 17.64 2.14 3.14
N ALA A 4 18.27 3.29 3.41
CA ALA A 4 17.80 4.57 2.87
C ALA A 4 17.73 4.60 1.32
N GLN A 5 18.70 4.00 0.65
CA GLN A 5 18.69 3.87 -0.81
C GLN A 5 17.59 2.90 -1.27
N HIS A 6 17.40 1.81 -0.52
CA HIS A 6 16.32 0.87 -0.79
C HIS A 6 14.94 1.53 -0.62
N LEU A 7 14.72 2.25 0.49
CA LEU A 7 13.49 3.01 0.73
C LEU A 7 13.22 4.00 -0.41
N SER A 8 14.21 4.82 -0.75
CA SER A 8 14.11 5.85 -1.81
C SER A 8 13.81 5.26 -3.20
N ALA A 9 14.28 4.04 -3.48
CA ALA A 9 14.07 3.37 -4.76
C ALA A 9 12.70 2.65 -4.90
N HIS A 10 12.07 2.29 -3.77
CA HIS A 10 10.87 1.43 -3.77
C HIS A 10 9.64 2.12 -3.16
N LEU A 11 9.77 3.35 -2.64
CA LEU A 11 8.61 4.11 -2.18
C LEU A 11 7.69 4.50 -3.35
N THR A 12 6.41 4.63 -3.06
CA THR A 12 5.43 5.22 -3.97
C THR A 12 5.63 6.73 -3.99
N PRO A 13 5.97 7.35 -5.13
CA PRO A 13 6.36 8.77 -5.19
C PRO A 13 5.32 9.72 -4.61
N GLU A 14 4.02 9.47 -4.88
CA GLU A 14 2.90 10.27 -4.41
C GLU A 14 2.75 10.24 -2.89
N TRP A 15 3.20 9.15 -2.25
CA TRP A 15 3.10 8.93 -0.80
C TRP A 15 4.41 9.24 -0.06
N ARG A 16 5.40 9.81 -0.72
CA ARG A 16 6.76 10.01 -0.20
C ARG A 16 6.80 10.64 1.20
N LYS A 17 5.94 11.63 1.45
CA LYS A 17 5.89 12.34 2.75
C LYS A 17 5.26 11.50 3.86
N GLN A 18 4.56 10.44 3.51
CA GLN A 18 3.88 9.56 4.46
C GLN A 18 4.75 8.41 4.96
N TYR A 19 5.86 8.12 4.28
CA TYR A 19 6.83 7.14 4.75
C TYR A 19 7.59 7.64 5.97
N ILE A 20 8.21 6.71 6.71
CA ILE A 20 9.09 7.00 7.84
C ILE A 20 10.24 7.93 7.40
N GLU A 21 10.46 9.00 8.17
CA GLU A 21 11.59 9.92 7.96
C GLU A 21 12.89 9.30 8.49
N TYR A 22 13.31 8.21 7.83
CA TYR A 22 14.43 7.36 8.25
C TYR A 22 15.75 8.11 8.33
N GLU A 23 16.06 9.00 7.34
CA GLU A 23 17.31 9.76 7.34
C GLU A 23 17.33 10.84 8.42
N GLY A 24 16.20 11.46 8.73
CA GLY A 24 16.06 12.40 9.84
C GLY A 24 16.33 11.73 11.19
N LEU A 25 15.67 10.59 11.45
CA LEU A 25 15.91 9.80 12.67
C LEU A 25 17.36 9.33 12.76
N LYS A 26 17.94 8.88 11.67
CA LYS A 26 19.34 8.47 11.61
C LYS A 26 20.30 9.63 11.88
N LYS A 27 20.04 10.81 11.31
CA LYS A 27 20.82 12.03 11.58
C LYS A 27 20.77 12.38 13.05
N MET A 28 19.61 12.29 13.69
CA MET A 28 19.46 12.53 15.14
C MET A 28 20.39 11.62 15.97
N LEU A 29 20.44 10.31 15.64
CA LEU A 29 21.32 9.36 16.35
C LEU A 29 22.80 9.77 16.24
N TYR A 30 23.25 10.12 15.04
CA TYR A 30 24.66 10.55 14.84
C TYR A 30 24.96 11.89 15.51
N MET A 31 24.03 12.84 15.47
CA MET A 31 24.20 14.12 16.15
C MET A 31 24.31 13.94 17.67
N ALA A 32 23.46 13.09 18.25
CA ALA A 32 23.51 12.80 19.67
C ALA A 32 24.87 12.19 20.08
N GLN A 33 25.43 11.33 19.25
CA GLN A 33 26.74 10.74 19.52
C GLN A 33 27.87 11.76 19.37
N SER A 34 27.81 12.63 18.34
CA SER A 34 28.89 13.62 18.07
C SER A 34 28.84 14.79 19.03
N GLN A 35 27.71 15.15 19.58
CA GLN A 35 27.52 16.27 20.51
C GLN A 35 27.49 15.81 21.97
N ALA A 36 27.76 14.53 22.24
CA ALA A 36 27.78 14.00 23.60
C ALA A 36 28.87 14.70 24.42
N PRO A 37 28.57 15.11 25.67
CA PRO A 37 29.55 15.65 26.57
C PRO A 37 30.71 14.68 26.81
N LEU A 38 31.95 15.18 26.83
CA LEU A 38 33.14 14.35 26.99
C LEU A 38 33.23 13.75 28.40
N PRO A 39 33.34 12.41 28.51
CA PRO A 39 33.62 11.77 29.78
C PRO A 39 34.93 12.29 30.38
N GLY A 40 34.93 12.65 31.66
CA GLY A 40 36.10 13.15 32.38
C GLY A 40 36.21 14.68 32.40
N VAL A 41 35.52 15.43 31.55
CA VAL A 41 35.44 16.90 31.59
C VAL A 41 34.08 17.36 32.13
N THR A 42 33.04 16.60 31.87
CA THR A 42 31.66 16.93 32.26
C THR A 42 31.23 16.06 33.44
N GLU A 43 30.46 16.64 34.34
CA GLU A 43 29.89 15.93 35.48
C GLU A 43 29.01 14.73 35.00
N PRO A 44 29.13 13.54 35.62
CA PRO A 44 28.36 12.34 35.21
C PRO A 44 26.85 12.57 35.17
N ALA A 45 26.30 13.35 36.11
CA ALA A 45 24.88 13.70 36.15
C ALA A 45 24.43 14.54 34.93
N ALA A 46 25.30 15.39 34.39
CA ALA A 46 25.01 16.16 33.19
C ALA A 46 25.01 15.27 31.94
N ILE A 47 25.93 14.32 31.85
CA ILE A 47 25.96 13.32 30.76
C ILE A 47 24.70 12.48 30.77
N GLN A 48 24.29 12.02 31.94
CA GLN A 48 23.06 11.23 32.11
C GLN A 48 21.81 12.01 31.69
N ARG A 49 21.71 13.29 32.10
CA ARG A 49 20.61 14.19 31.70
C ARG A 49 20.58 14.41 30.18
N TYR A 50 21.73 14.57 29.56
CA TYR A 50 21.83 14.73 28.09
C TYR A 50 21.24 13.52 27.36
N TYR A 51 21.68 12.29 27.71
CA TYR A 51 21.18 11.09 27.06
C TYR A 51 19.71 10.82 27.37
N ALA A 52 19.24 11.09 28.57
CA ALA A 52 17.83 10.94 28.93
C ALA A 52 16.94 11.89 28.11
N SER A 53 17.34 13.16 27.99
CA SER A 53 16.61 14.15 27.17
C SER A 53 16.61 13.81 25.67
N PHE A 54 17.76 13.32 25.16
CA PHE A 54 17.85 12.85 23.79
C PHE A 54 16.93 11.65 23.52
N GLU A 55 16.96 10.67 24.43
CA GLU A 55 16.15 9.46 24.35
C GLU A 55 14.67 9.79 24.32
N GLU A 56 14.20 10.63 25.25
CA GLU A 56 12.82 11.09 25.27
C GLU A 56 12.41 11.72 23.95
N ARG A 57 13.23 12.64 23.42
CA ARG A 57 12.97 13.32 22.15
C ARG A 57 12.96 12.35 20.96
N PHE A 58 13.88 11.37 20.92
CA PHE A 58 13.95 10.37 19.86
C PHE A 58 12.69 9.52 19.81
N PHE A 59 12.23 9.01 20.97
CA PHE A 59 11.02 8.19 21.01
C PHE A 59 9.75 9.01 20.77
N GLN A 60 9.67 10.25 21.21
CA GLN A 60 8.55 11.15 20.87
C GLN A 60 8.44 11.40 19.35
N ILE A 61 9.55 11.59 18.66
CA ILE A 61 9.55 11.75 17.21
C ILE A 61 9.19 10.42 16.53
N SER A 62 9.73 9.29 17.03
CA SER A 62 9.39 7.96 16.50
C SER A 62 7.90 7.65 16.66
N GLU A 63 7.27 8.07 17.74
CA GLU A 63 5.84 7.93 17.97
C GLU A 63 5.00 8.79 17.00
N LYS A 64 5.42 10.03 16.75
CA LYS A 64 4.78 10.89 15.74
C LYS A 64 4.86 10.27 14.34
N GLU A 65 6.00 9.71 13.98
CA GLU A 65 6.19 9.00 12.72
C GLU A 65 5.27 7.76 12.64
N LEU A 66 5.20 6.97 13.70
CA LEU A 66 4.33 5.79 13.75
C LEU A 66 2.84 6.17 13.66
N THR A 67 2.42 7.23 14.33
CA THR A 67 1.05 7.76 14.27
C THR A 67 0.70 8.22 12.86
N LYS A 68 1.59 8.99 12.22
CA LYS A 68 1.43 9.42 10.82
C LYS A 68 1.24 8.22 9.88
N ILE A 69 2.08 7.19 10.03
CA ILE A 69 2.05 5.99 9.20
C ILE A 69 0.76 5.19 9.44
N ASN A 70 0.33 5.02 10.68
CA ASN A 70 -0.91 4.32 11.01
C ASN A 70 -2.15 5.05 10.44
N THR A 71 -2.19 6.38 10.56
CA THR A 71 -3.30 7.20 10.05
C THR A 71 -3.41 7.06 8.53
N PHE A 72 -2.32 7.27 7.81
CA PHE A 72 -2.31 7.15 6.36
C PHE A 72 -2.66 5.73 5.89
N TYR A 73 -2.11 4.71 6.56
CA TYR A 73 -2.44 3.30 6.28
C TYR A 73 -3.92 3.02 6.44
N ALA A 74 -4.52 3.48 7.54
CA ALA A 74 -5.95 3.27 7.82
C ALA A 74 -6.84 4.00 6.79
N GLU A 75 -6.49 5.22 6.40
CA GLU A 75 -7.19 5.98 5.37
C GLU A 75 -7.17 5.26 4.01
N LYS A 76 -5.99 4.81 3.58
CA LYS A 76 -5.82 4.10 2.30
C LYS A 76 -6.49 2.73 2.30
N LEU A 77 -6.44 2.02 3.42
CA LEU A 77 -7.15 0.75 3.57
C LEU A 77 -8.67 0.94 3.47
N ALA A 78 -9.22 1.95 4.14
CA ALA A 78 -10.65 2.25 4.05
C ALA A 78 -11.07 2.70 2.64
N GLU A 79 -10.21 3.43 1.93
CA GLU A 79 -10.43 3.82 0.53
C GLU A 79 -10.51 2.59 -0.39
N THR A 80 -9.53 1.68 -0.30
CA THR A 80 -9.50 0.45 -1.11
C THR A 80 -10.66 -0.50 -0.79
N GLN A 81 -11.10 -0.57 0.48
CA GLN A 81 -12.29 -1.36 0.85
C GLN A 81 -13.57 -0.80 0.22
N ARG A 82 -13.74 0.53 0.22
CA ARG A 82 -14.90 1.16 -0.45
C ARG A 82 -14.87 0.96 -1.96
N GLN A 83 -13.68 1.08 -2.58
CA GLN A 83 -13.53 0.81 -4.02
C GLN A 83 -13.91 -0.63 -4.36
N LEU A 84 -13.43 -1.61 -3.57
CA LEU A 84 -13.81 -3.00 -3.78
C LEU A 84 -15.32 -3.22 -3.69
N ALA A 85 -15.97 -2.69 -2.65
CA ALA A 85 -17.42 -2.82 -2.50
C ALA A 85 -18.21 -2.20 -3.68
N THR A 86 -17.74 -1.04 -4.18
CA THR A 86 -18.35 -0.42 -5.37
C THR A 86 -18.18 -1.29 -6.61
N LEU A 87 -16.98 -1.83 -6.84
CA LEU A 87 -16.72 -2.69 -8.00
C LEU A 87 -17.48 -4.04 -7.92
N GLN A 88 -17.68 -4.57 -6.71
CA GLN A 88 -18.52 -5.77 -6.50
C GLN A 88 -19.98 -5.51 -6.90
N ASN A 89 -20.55 -4.42 -6.44
CA ASN A 89 -21.93 -4.04 -6.79
C ASN A 89 -22.09 -3.78 -8.30
N GLU A 90 -21.13 -3.13 -8.94
CA GLU A 90 -21.15 -2.90 -10.40
C GLU A 90 -21.02 -4.21 -11.16
N LEU A 91 -20.18 -5.14 -10.70
CA LEU A 91 -20.00 -6.46 -11.30
C LEU A 91 -21.28 -7.28 -11.20
N GLU A 92 -21.93 -7.32 -10.04
CA GLU A 92 -23.23 -7.99 -9.83
C GLU A 92 -24.28 -7.43 -10.79
N GLY A 93 -24.40 -6.11 -10.91
CA GLY A 93 -25.35 -5.49 -11.84
C GLY A 93 -25.12 -5.86 -13.31
N VAL A 94 -23.85 -6.00 -13.73
CA VAL A 94 -23.51 -6.44 -15.09
C VAL A 94 -23.81 -7.93 -15.30
N LEU A 95 -23.64 -8.76 -14.26
CA LEU A 95 -23.92 -10.19 -14.32
C LEU A 95 -25.43 -10.49 -14.29
N ASP A 96 -26.20 -9.79 -13.47
CA ASP A 96 -27.67 -9.94 -13.37
C ASP A 96 -28.35 -9.56 -14.71
N ALA A 97 -27.91 -8.51 -15.36
CA ALA A 97 -28.32 -8.15 -16.70
C ALA A 97 -28.05 -9.26 -17.74
N GLN A 98 -27.18 -10.25 -17.41
CA GLN A 98 -26.96 -11.44 -18.24
C GLN A 98 -28.08 -12.46 -18.11
N GLN A 99 -28.54 -12.68 -16.89
CA GLN A 99 -29.53 -13.73 -16.60
C GLN A 99 -30.92 -13.33 -17.12
N GLU A 100 -31.26 -12.05 -17.08
CA GLU A 100 -32.56 -11.56 -17.59
C GLU A 100 -32.71 -11.68 -19.11
N ASP A 101 -31.60 -11.52 -19.87
CA ASP A 101 -31.65 -11.70 -21.33
C ASP A 101 -31.83 -13.18 -21.76
N GLY A 102 -31.52 -14.14 -20.87
CA GLY A 102 -31.65 -15.59 -21.11
C GLY A 102 -33.06 -16.18 -20.87
N VAL A 103 -33.93 -15.48 -20.15
CA VAL A 103 -35.18 -16.07 -19.60
C VAL A 103 -36.45 -15.58 -20.32
N ARG A 104 -36.40 -14.60 -21.21
CA ARG A 104 -37.62 -14.13 -21.91
C ARG A 104 -37.69 -14.56 -23.38
N PRO A 105 -38.49 -15.58 -23.73
CA PRO A 105 -38.98 -15.71 -25.07
C PRO A 105 -40.18 -14.75 -25.24
N SER A 106 -39.93 -13.46 -25.44
CA SER A 106 -41.06 -12.56 -25.72
C SER A 106 -41.24 -12.36 -27.22
N ARG A 107 -42.45 -12.70 -27.63
CA ARG A 107 -43.10 -12.46 -28.91
C ARG A 107 -43.12 -10.99 -29.34
N GLN A 108 -42.00 -10.35 -29.50
CA GLN A 108 -41.99 -9.02 -30.11
C GLN A 108 -40.78 -8.88 -31.04
N TRP A 109 -41.02 -9.20 -32.33
CA TRP A 109 -40.05 -9.10 -33.42
C TRP A 109 -39.49 -7.70 -33.65
N TRP A 110 -40.17 -6.68 -33.17
CA TRP A 110 -39.69 -5.28 -33.21
C TRP A 110 -38.43 -5.00 -32.35
N SER A 111 -38.16 -5.82 -31.35
CA SER A 111 -36.98 -5.66 -30.48
C SER A 111 -35.67 -6.13 -31.15
N ILE A 112 -35.78 -6.86 -32.28
CA ILE A 112 -34.58 -7.37 -32.99
C ILE A 112 -33.85 -6.26 -33.77
N LEU A 113 -34.56 -5.20 -34.18
CA LEU A 113 -33.99 -4.11 -34.94
C LEU A 113 -33.21 -3.06 -34.10
N TYR A 114 -33.36 -3.09 -32.77
CA TYR A 114 -32.75 -2.10 -31.87
C TYR A 114 -31.65 -2.68 -30.96
N ARG A 115 -31.18 -3.91 -31.15
CA ARG A 115 -30.26 -4.63 -30.25
C ARG A 115 -28.72 -4.51 -30.50
N PRO A 116 -28.16 -3.93 -31.55
CA PRO A 116 -26.70 -3.95 -31.74
C PRO A 116 -25.93 -3.14 -30.67
N ASN A 117 -26.60 -2.23 -29.95
CA ASN A 117 -25.93 -1.33 -29.02
C ASN A 117 -25.77 -1.93 -27.59
N ARG A 118 -26.63 -2.86 -27.17
CA ARG A 118 -26.59 -3.45 -25.82
C ARG A 118 -25.38 -4.38 -25.60
N HIS A 119 -25.09 -5.26 -26.55
CA HIS A 119 -23.93 -6.14 -26.48
C HIS A 119 -22.60 -5.37 -26.45
N ARG A 120 -22.52 -4.30 -27.25
CA ARG A 120 -21.32 -3.44 -27.30
C ARG A 120 -21.14 -2.64 -26.00
N ALA A 121 -22.22 -2.07 -25.46
CA ALA A 121 -22.19 -1.35 -24.19
C ALA A 121 -21.78 -2.26 -23.03
N ARG A 122 -22.31 -3.49 -22.99
CA ARG A 122 -21.97 -4.48 -21.98
C ARG A 122 -20.53 -4.98 -22.10
N HIS A 123 -20.06 -5.30 -23.29
CA HIS A 123 -18.67 -5.67 -23.50
C HIS A 123 -17.72 -4.56 -23.01
N LYS A 124 -18.09 -3.31 -23.28
CA LYS A 124 -17.35 -2.14 -22.77
C LYS A 124 -17.37 -2.11 -21.25
N ALA A 125 -18.53 -2.27 -20.61
CA ALA A 125 -18.64 -2.28 -19.14
C ALA A 125 -17.77 -3.38 -18.50
N ILE A 126 -17.71 -4.58 -19.08
CA ILE A 126 -16.83 -5.67 -18.61
C ILE A 126 -15.34 -5.28 -18.78
N CYS A 127 -14.97 -4.62 -19.87
CA CYS A 127 -13.60 -4.16 -20.09
C CYS A 127 -13.23 -3.07 -19.08
N ASP A 128 -14.12 -2.14 -18.81
CA ASP A 128 -13.92 -1.05 -17.85
C ASP A 128 -13.79 -1.61 -16.42
N LEU A 129 -14.65 -2.60 -16.05
CA LEU A 129 -14.53 -3.32 -14.79
C LEU A 129 -13.19 -4.05 -14.65
N LYS A 130 -12.74 -4.75 -15.70
CA LYS A 130 -11.44 -5.44 -15.68
C LYS A 130 -10.29 -4.47 -15.43
N LEU A 131 -10.34 -3.29 -16.01
CA LEU A 131 -9.35 -2.23 -15.78
C LEU A 131 -9.42 -1.74 -14.34
N ALA A 132 -10.63 -1.40 -13.85
CA ALA A 132 -10.83 -0.88 -12.50
C ALA A 132 -10.37 -1.89 -11.42
N PHE A 133 -10.63 -3.19 -11.59
CA PHE A 133 -10.10 -4.25 -10.72
C PHE A 133 -8.56 -4.32 -10.76
N SER A 134 -7.95 -4.11 -11.93
CA SER A 134 -6.48 -4.10 -12.05
C SER A 134 -5.86 -2.89 -11.36
N GLU A 135 -6.51 -1.73 -11.43
CA GLU A 135 -6.09 -0.52 -10.71
C GLU A 135 -6.23 -0.68 -9.19
N LEU A 136 -7.35 -1.27 -8.73
CA LEU A 136 -7.54 -1.60 -7.31
C LEU A 136 -6.47 -2.58 -6.81
N TYR A 137 -6.19 -3.63 -7.58
CA TYR A 137 -5.15 -4.61 -7.25
C TYR A 137 -3.78 -3.94 -7.10
N LEU A 138 -3.42 -3.05 -8.02
CA LEU A 138 -2.18 -2.28 -7.90
C LEU A 138 -2.15 -1.45 -6.62
N ASN A 139 -3.23 -0.71 -6.31
CA ASN A 139 -3.31 0.10 -5.09
C ASN A 139 -3.11 -0.75 -3.84
N LEU A 140 -3.66 -1.97 -3.80
CA LEU A 140 -3.44 -2.91 -2.71
C LEU A 140 -1.97 -3.36 -2.61
N ILE A 141 -1.32 -3.67 -3.73
CA ILE A 141 0.11 -4.05 -3.76
C ILE A 141 1.00 -2.87 -3.33
N LEU A 142 0.69 -1.64 -3.75
CA LEU A 142 1.40 -0.45 -3.31
C LEU A 142 1.23 -0.22 -1.79
N LEU A 143 0.04 -0.46 -1.26
CA LEU A 143 -0.23 -0.31 0.17
C LEU A 143 0.45 -1.42 1.00
N GLN A 144 0.53 -2.65 0.49
CA GLN A 144 1.31 -3.73 1.10
C GLN A 144 2.82 -3.40 1.12
N ASN A 145 3.33 -2.85 0.02
CA ASN A 145 4.73 -2.39 -0.03
C ASN A 145 4.98 -1.23 0.95
N TYR A 146 4.04 -0.27 1.05
CA TYR A 146 4.09 0.81 2.03
C TYR A 146 4.20 0.27 3.47
N GLN A 147 3.37 -0.69 3.83
CA GLN A 147 3.41 -1.37 5.13
C GLN A 147 4.80 -1.97 5.39
N ASN A 148 5.29 -2.80 4.47
CA ASN A 148 6.57 -3.51 4.61
C ASN A 148 7.78 -2.58 4.71
N LEU A 149 7.83 -1.52 3.92
CA LEU A 149 8.93 -0.55 3.93
C LEU A 149 8.99 0.23 5.25
N ASN A 150 7.84 0.69 5.76
CA ASN A 150 7.78 1.41 7.02
C ASN A 150 8.17 0.54 8.22
N LEU A 151 7.64 -0.68 8.29
CA LEU A 151 7.99 -1.63 9.36
C LEU A 151 9.48 -2.01 9.34
N THR A 152 10.03 -2.23 8.14
CA THR A 152 11.47 -2.45 7.97
C THR A 152 12.28 -1.22 8.42
N GLY A 153 11.80 -0.02 8.11
CA GLY A 153 12.41 1.25 8.53
C GLY A 153 12.51 1.36 10.05
N PHE A 154 11.42 1.13 10.76
CA PHE A 154 11.43 1.11 12.22
C PHE A 154 12.38 0.05 12.77
N SER A 155 12.31 -1.18 12.29
CA SER A 155 13.22 -2.25 12.74
C SER A 155 14.69 -1.88 12.56
N LYS A 156 15.04 -1.22 11.45
CA LYS A 156 16.43 -0.81 11.18
C LYS A 156 16.88 0.35 12.04
N ILE A 157 16.03 1.36 12.25
CA ILE A 157 16.43 2.55 13.04
C ILE A 157 16.51 2.24 14.53
N LEU A 158 15.57 1.42 15.06
CA LEU A 158 15.57 1.01 16.46
C LEU A 158 16.74 0.09 16.80
N LYS A 159 17.06 -0.89 15.93
CA LYS A 159 18.28 -1.70 16.06
C LYS A 159 19.55 -0.85 16.01
N LYS A 160 19.54 0.23 15.20
CA LYS A 160 20.66 1.15 15.15
C LYS A 160 20.80 1.95 16.44
N TYR A 161 19.67 2.42 17.00
CA TYR A 161 19.62 3.07 18.31
C TYR A 161 20.26 2.18 19.38
N ASP A 162 19.78 0.93 19.53
CA ASP A 162 20.29 -0.01 20.54
C ASP A 162 21.78 -0.29 20.39
N LYS A 163 22.24 -0.44 19.12
CA LYS A 163 23.69 -0.64 18.84
C LYS A 163 24.52 0.56 19.22
N MET A 164 24.06 1.78 18.98
CA MET A 164 24.84 3.01 19.21
C MET A 164 24.90 3.40 20.69
N PHE A 165 23.84 3.13 21.44
CA PHE A 165 23.72 3.52 22.85
C PHE A 165 23.85 2.35 23.81
N HIS A 166 24.19 1.14 23.31
CA HIS A 166 24.27 -0.11 24.12
C HIS A 166 23.03 -0.34 24.97
N ALA A 167 21.86 -0.10 24.36
CA ALA A 167 20.55 -0.16 25.00
C ALA A 167 19.70 -1.34 24.44
N THR A 168 18.61 -1.63 25.11
CA THR A 168 17.57 -2.57 24.65
C THR A 168 16.21 -1.91 24.51
N LYS A 169 16.15 -0.60 24.76
CA LYS A 169 14.90 0.18 24.70
C LYS A 169 14.29 0.24 23.29
N GLY A 170 15.13 0.26 22.26
CA GLY A 170 14.66 0.21 20.87
C GLY A 170 13.91 -1.08 20.58
N ALA A 171 14.45 -2.24 20.98
CA ALA A 171 13.79 -3.53 20.84
C ALA A 171 12.48 -3.58 21.63
N ASN A 172 12.48 -3.10 22.88
CA ASN A 172 11.27 -3.04 23.69
C ASN A 172 10.20 -2.11 23.09
N TRP A 173 10.60 -0.95 22.60
CA TRP A 173 9.69 -0.01 21.96
C TRP A 173 9.13 -0.59 20.65
N GLN A 174 9.95 -1.31 19.89
CA GLN A 174 9.47 -2.04 18.69
C GLN A 174 8.38 -3.03 19.08
N ALA A 175 8.59 -3.88 20.07
CA ALA A 175 7.62 -4.89 20.50
C ALA A 175 6.33 -4.28 21.05
N THR A 176 6.42 -3.19 21.83
CA THR A 176 5.26 -2.60 22.51
C THR A 176 4.49 -1.60 21.68
N GLN A 177 5.13 -0.87 20.76
CA GLN A 177 4.50 0.19 19.97
C GLN A 177 4.33 -0.20 18.51
N VAL A 178 5.40 -0.64 17.82
CA VAL A 178 5.33 -0.93 16.38
C VAL A 178 4.55 -2.21 16.12
N GLU A 179 4.90 -3.30 16.82
CA GLU A 179 4.27 -4.62 16.62
C GLU A 179 2.84 -4.71 17.17
N ALA A 180 2.48 -3.83 18.11
CA ALA A 180 1.11 -3.67 18.58
C ALA A 180 0.26 -2.75 17.67
N SER A 181 0.88 -2.02 16.74
CA SER A 181 0.19 -1.03 15.92
C SER A 181 -0.70 -1.66 14.84
N PRO A 182 -1.76 -0.94 14.41
CA PRO A 182 -2.65 -1.42 13.34
C PRO A 182 -1.93 -1.73 12.03
N VAL A 183 -0.90 -0.97 11.67
CA VAL A 183 -0.13 -1.21 10.44
C VAL A 183 0.65 -2.53 10.48
N TYR A 184 1.00 -3.03 11.68
CA TYR A 184 1.68 -4.33 11.84
C TYR A 184 0.70 -5.49 11.96
N THR A 185 -0.34 -5.35 12.80
CA THR A 185 -1.24 -6.45 13.15
C THR A 185 -2.28 -6.77 12.09
N SER A 186 -2.57 -5.81 11.20
CA SER A 186 -3.64 -5.95 10.21
C SER A 186 -3.23 -6.88 9.05
N LYS A 187 -3.97 -7.98 8.90
CA LYS A 187 -3.91 -8.87 7.74
C LYS A 187 -4.94 -8.52 6.65
N LYS A 188 -5.62 -7.38 6.79
CA LYS A 188 -6.73 -7.00 5.89
C LYS A 188 -6.27 -6.80 4.45
N ILE A 189 -5.06 -6.29 4.22
CA ILE A 189 -4.54 -6.14 2.85
C ILE A 189 -4.41 -7.49 2.16
N ASP A 190 -3.82 -8.49 2.82
CA ASP A 190 -3.65 -9.82 2.23
C ASP A 190 -5.00 -10.48 1.94
N GLN A 191 -5.99 -10.26 2.81
CA GLN A 191 -7.36 -10.70 2.60
C GLN A 191 -8.00 -10.04 1.38
N LEU A 192 -7.88 -8.71 1.24
CA LEU A 192 -8.41 -7.97 0.10
C LEU A 192 -7.72 -8.36 -1.22
N ILE A 193 -6.41 -8.58 -1.21
CA ILE A 193 -5.66 -9.07 -2.38
C ILE A 193 -6.23 -10.43 -2.81
N THR A 194 -6.40 -11.36 -1.85
CA THR A 194 -6.93 -12.70 -2.12
C THR A 194 -8.37 -12.63 -2.65
N GLU A 195 -9.19 -11.75 -2.10
CA GLU A 195 -10.58 -11.54 -2.51
C GLU A 195 -10.65 -10.99 -3.94
N VAL A 196 -9.86 -9.97 -4.28
CA VAL A 196 -9.77 -9.40 -5.63
C VAL A 196 -9.29 -10.46 -6.63
N GLU A 197 -8.25 -11.24 -6.29
CA GLU A 197 -7.76 -12.34 -7.13
C GLU A 197 -8.86 -13.38 -7.40
N SER A 198 -9.61 -13.74 -6.36
CA SER A 198 -10.71 -14.72 -6.47
C SER A 198 -11.86 -14.21 -7.33
N LEU A 199 -12.33 -12.98 -7.07
CA LEU A 199 -13.40 -12.35 -7.83
C LEU A 199 -13.03 -12.22 -9.31
N TYR A 200 -11.84 -11.70 -9.59
CA TYR A 200 -11.37 -11.53 -10.96
C TYR A 200 -11.26 -12.87 -11.69
N THR A 201 -10.71 -13.89 -11.04
CA THR A 201 -10.55 -15.22 -11.62
C THR A 201 -11.89 -15.84 -11.96
N ASN A 202 -12.82 -15.84 -11.01
CA ASN A 202 -14.09 -16.54 -11.14
C ASN A 202 -15.07 -15.82 -12.07
N GLN A 203 -15.16 -14.49 -11.97
CA GLN A 203 -16.21 -13.71 -12.63
C GLN A 203 -15.74 -13.05 -13.95
N LEU A 204 -14.45 -12.70 -14.05
CA LEU A 204 -13.93 -11.92 -15.18
C LEU A 204 -12.96 -12.68 -16.09
N ALA A 205 -12.35 -13.77 -15.59
CA ALA A 205 -11.41 -14.59 -16.34
C ALA A 205 -11.91 -16.01 -16.63
N GLY A 206 -13.19 -16.30 -16.35
CA GLY A 206 -13.80 -17.60 -16.63
C GLY A 206 -13.18 -18.78 -15.89
N GLY A 207 -12.63 -18.54 -14.69
CA GLY A 207 -11.96 -19.54 -13.85
C GLY A 207 -10.47 -19.75 -14.15
N ASP A 208 -9.94 -19.13 -15.19
CA ASP A 208 -8.51 -19.24 -15.52
C ASP A 208 -7.67 -18.29 -14.64
N ARG A 209 -7.08 -18.86 -13.57
CA ARG A 209 -6.20 -18.12 -12.65
C ARG A 209 -4.94 -17.59 -13.34
N ALA A 210 -4.35 -18.31 -14.27
CA ALA A 210 -3.12 -17.87 -14.93
C ALA A 210 -3.38 -16.62 -15.77
N GLN A 211 -4.49 -16.62 -16.53
CA GLN A 211 -4.91 -15.46 -17.29
C GLN A 211 -5.30 -14.29 -16.36
N ALA A 212 -6.02 -14.55 -15.25
CA ALA A 212 -6.36 -13.54 -14.27
C ALA A 212 -5.13 -12.84 -13.71
N MET A 213 -4.16 -13.60 -13.21
CA MET A 213 -2.92 -13.06 -12.64
C MET A 213 -2.08 -12.31 -13.67
N LYS A 214 -2.03 -12.79 -14.92
CA LYS A 214 -1.34 -12.08 -15.99
C LYS A 214 -1.94 -10.69 -16.23
N ARG A 215 -3.25 -10.54 -16.11
CA ARG A 215 -3.95 -9.25 -16.32
C ARG A 215 -3.90 -8.34 -15.10
N LEU A 216 -4.10 -8.88 -13.88
CA LEU A 216 -4.03 -8.12 -12.64
C LEU A 216 -2.63 -7.56 -12.38
N ARG A 217 -1.58 -8.30 -12.74
CA ARG A 217 -0.17 -7.91 -12.54
C ARG A 217 0.42 -7.11 -13.69
N VAL A 218 -0.35 -6.73 -14.70
CA VAL A 218 0.12 -5.78 -15.72
C VAL A 218 0.45 -4.49 -15.01
N PRO A 219 1.70 -3.94 -15.18
CA PRO A 219 2.00 -2.64 -14.64
C PRO A 219 1.00 -1.64 -15.25
N PRO A 220 0.32 -0.84 -14.43
CA PRO A 220 -0.59 0.14 -14.96
C PRO A 220 0.24 1.12 -15.75
N LEU A 221 -0.20 1.39 -16.95
CA LEU A 221 0.24 2.53 -17.73
C LEU A 221 1.76 2.65 -17.93
N GLY A 222 2.37 1.64 -18.49
CA GLY A 222 3.42 1.94 -19.42
C GLY A 222 2.79 2.77 -20.54
N LEU A 223 3.14 4.08 -20.58
CA LEU A 223 3.07 4.97 -21.71
C LEU A 223 2.43 4.33 -22.94
N THR A 224 1.28 4.81 -23.34
CA THR A 224 0.75 4.61 -24.68
C THR A 224 1.87 5.00 -25.63
N GLN A 225 2.60 4.02 -26.15
CA GLN A 225 3.44 4.24 -27.30
C GLN A 225 2.48 4.64 -28.42
N VAL A 226 2.40 5.93 -28.63
CA VAL A 226 1.89 6.50 -29.88
C VAL A 226 2.84 5.96 -30.94
N SER A 227 2.43 4.90 -31.61
CA SER A 227 3.13 4.43 -32.80
C SER A 227 3.15 5.60 -33.80
N PRO A 228 4.32 6.03 -34.27
CA PRO A 228 4.34 7.05 -35.34
C PRO A 228 3.69 6.43 -36.56
N LEU A 229 2.60 7.05 -36.99
CA LEU A 229 1.99 6.80 -38.31
C LEU A 229 3.08 6.90 -39.37
N SER A 230 3.40 5.76 -39.99
CA SER A 230 4.17 5.72 -41.20
C SER A 230 3.44 6.55 -42.27
N SER A 231 3.98 7.70 -42.58
CA SER A 231 3.64 8.43 -43.78
C SER A 231 4.27 7.70 -44.98
N ASN A 232 3.43 7.16 -45.83
CA ASN A 232 3.73 6.94 -47.24
C ASN A 232 2.89 7.89 -48.05
#